data_11eed97d5c55cb957a82a06b4fa27c75
#
_entry.id   11eed97d5c55cb957a82a06b4fa27c75
#
_cell.length_a   1.000
_cell.length_b   1.000
_cell.length_c   1.000
_cell.angle_alpha   90.00
_cell.angle_beta   90.00
_cell.angle_gamma   90.00
#
_symmetry.space_group_name_H-M   'P 1'
#
loop_
_entity.id
_entity.type
_entity.pdbx_description
1 polymer ?
#
loop_
_entity_poly.entity_id
_entity_poly.type
_entity_poly.pdbx_seq_one_letter_code
_entity_poly.pdbx_strand_id
1 'polypeptide(L)'
;MCGIFGFLGNRSAAPLLVEGLRKLEYRGYDSSGIVVKNDNLQVHKIVGKVSELSKILPNHIDGNIGIAHTRWATHGVVTNENAHPHLNSDGTVALVHNGIIDNA
;
A
#
# COMPACT_ATOMS: atom_id res chain seq x y z
N MET A 1 -0.51 -14.94 -1.16
CA MET A 1 -1.33 -14.26 -2.19
C MET A 1 -1.46 -12.79 -1.83
N CYS A 2 -1.40 -11.91 -2.81
CA CYS A 2 -1.44 -10.48 -2.58
C CYS A 2 -2.83 -9.91 -2.77
N GLY A 3 -3.12 -8.81 -2.08
CA GLY A 3 -4.38 -8.10 -2.21
C GLY A 3 -4.14 -6.66 -2.65
N ILE A 4 -5.02 -6.15 -3.48
CA ILE A 4 -5.00 -4.77 -3.97
C ILE A 4 -6.35 -4.14 -3.66
N PHE A 5 -6.32 -2.88 -3.19
CA PHE A 5 -7.52 -2.10 -2.95
C PHE A 5 -7.29 -0.67 -3.41
N GLY A 6 -8.26 -0.10 -4.10
CA GLY A 6 -8.20 1.28 -4.57
C GLY A 6 -9.42 2.06 -4.16
N PHE A 7 -9.26 3.37 -4.03
CA PHE A 7 -10.35 4.28 -3.70
C PHE A 7 -10.21 5.59 -4.46
N LEU A 8 -11.32 6.04 -5.01
CA LEU A 8 -11.48 7.38 -5.59
C LEU A 8 -12.87 7.88 -5.20
N GLY A 9 -12.93 9.00 -4.52
CA GLY A 9 -14.21 9.54 -4.07
C GLY A 9 -14.10 10.91 -3.46
N ASN A 10 -15.07 11.26 -2.62
CA ASN A 10 -15.16 12.56 -1.96
C ASN A 10 -14.91 12.46 -0.46
N ARG A 11 -14.31 11.37 0.00
CA ARG A 11 -13.93 11.15 1.40
C ARG A 11 -12.42 11.04 1.49
N SER A 12 -11.89 11.14 2.71
CA SER A 12 -10.49 10.83 2.97
C SER A 12 -10.20 9.37 2.60
N ALA A 13 -9.20 9.15 1.75
CA ALA A 13 -8.89 7.82 1.23
C ALA A 13 -8.19 6.93 2.26
N ALA A 14 -7.30 7.48 3.08
CA ALA A 14 -6.45 6.68 3.95
C ALA A 14 -7.21 5.72 4.88
N PRO A 15 -8.25 6.15 5.62
CA PRO A 15 -8.99 5.23 6.49
C PRO A 15 -9.68 4.12 5.70
N LEU A 16 -10.19 4.42 4.51
CA LEU A 16 -10.86 3.44 3.66
C LEU A 16 -9.88 2.45 3.06
N LEU A 17 -8.68 2.89 2.69
CA LEU A 17 -7.62 2.00 2.21
C LEU A 17 -7.19 1.01 3.29
N VAL A 18 -6.99 1.49 4.52
CA VAL A 18 -6.62 0.63 5.65
C VAL A 18 -7.73 -0.40 5.93
N GLU A 19 -8.98 0.03 5.90
CA GLU A 19 -10.10 -0.88 6.12
C GLU A 19 -10.20 -1.94 5.01
N GLY A 20 -9.96 -1.54 3.76
CA GLY A 20 -9.89 -2.48 2.65
C GLY A 20 -8.79 -3.51 2.83
N LEU A 21 -7.61 -3.08 3.27
CA LEU A 21 -6.50 -4.00 3.55
C LEU A 21 -6.82 -4.98 4.67
N ARG A 22 -7.50 -4.54 5.73
CA ARG A 22 -7.91 -5.44 6.81
C ARG A 22 -8.77 -6.58 6.31
N LYS A 23 -9.67 -6.30 5.38
CA LYS A 23 -10.53 -7.32 4.78
C LYS A 23 -9.75 -8.31 3.91
N LEU A 24 -8.59 -7.90 3.39
CA LEU A 24 -7.74 -8.73 2.55
C LEU A 24 -6.69 -9.52 3.33
N GLU A 25 -6.49 -9.23 4.63
CA GLU A 25 -5.44 -9.88 5.44
C GLU A 25 -5.60 -11.39 5.54
N TYR A 26 -6.83 -11.91 5.45
CA TYR A 26 -7.07 -13.35 5.54
C TYR A 26 -6.34 -14.13 4.44
N ARG A 27 -5.94 -13.46 3.37
CA ARG A 27 -5.22 -14.08 2.24
C ARG A 27 -3.72 -14.21 2.52
N GLY A 28 -3.27 -13.75 3.68
CA GLY A 28 -1.87 -13.73 4.06
C GLY A 28 -1.21 -12.37 3.81
N TYR A 29 -0.14 -12.13 4.54
CA TYR A 29 0.62 -10.89 4.41
C TYR A 29 2.05 -11.13 4.89
N ASP A 30 3.00 -10.37 4.34
CA ASP A 30 4.33 -10.16 4.92
C ASP A 30 4.66 -8.67 4.96
N SER A 31 3.95 -7.88 4.18
CA SER A 31 4.08 -6.44 4.16
C SER A 31 2.79 -5.81 3.67
N SER A 32 2.62 -4.54 3.98
CA SER A 32 1.45 -3.78 3.54
C SER A 32 1.83 -2.33 3.31
N GLY A 33 1.04 -1.63 2.51
CA GLY A 33 1.31 -0.23 2.24
C GLY A 33 0.14 0.45 1.56
N ILE A 34 0.13 1.77 1.68
CA ILE A 34 -0.82 2.64 1.00
C ILE A 34 -0.08 3.79 0.35
N VAL A 35 -0.66 4.35 -0.70
CA VAL A 35 -0.28 5.65 -1.22
C VAL A 35 -1.55 6.46 -1.42
N VAL A 36 -1.52 7.70 -0.97
CA VAL A 36 -2.62 8.64 -1.08
C VAL A 36 -2.13 9.86 -1.82
N LYS A 37 -2.91 10.33 -2.78
CA LYS A 37 -2.58 11.51 -3.54
C LYS A 37 -3.34 12.73 -2.99
N ASN A 38 -2.57 13.75 -2.69
CA ASN A 38 -3.01 15.11 -2.44
C ASN A 38 -2.27 15.99 -3.48
N ASP A 39 -1.54 17.00 -3.09
CA ASP A 39 -0.63 17.71 -4.01
C ASP A 39 0.54 16.83 -4.41
N ASN A 40 0.95 15.96 -3.50
CA ASN A 40 2.02 14.98 -3.71
C ASN A 40 1.53 13.58 -3.36
N LEU A 41 2.29 12.56 -3.77
CA LEU A 41 2.04 11.20 -3.36
C LEU A 41 2.60 11.00 -1.95
N GLN A 42 1.76 10.51 -1.05
CA GLN A 42 2.13 10.19 0.33
C GLN A 42 2.12 8.66 0.47
N VAL A 43 3.29 8.09 0.71
CA VAL A 43 3.47 6.63 0.78
C VAL A 43 3.77 6.22 2.21
N HIS A 44 3.06 5.20 2.68
CA HIS A 44 3.32 4.57 3.98
C HIS A 44 3.29 3.07 3.78
N LYS A 45 4.39 2.40 4.08
CA LYS A 45 4.48 0.94 3.93
C LYS A 45 5.38 0.35 5.01
N ILE A 46 5.12 -0.91 5.35
CA ILE A 46 5.80 -1.58 6.44
C ILE A 46 5.82 -3.11 6.21
N VAL A 47 6.84 -3.75 6.70
CA VAL A 47 6.86 -5.20 6.88
C VAL A 47 6.01 -5.50 8.12
N GLY A 48 4.95 -6.28 7.96
CA GLY A 48 4.07 -6.65 9.06
C GLY A 48 2.59 -6.50 8.73
N LYS A 49 1.79 -6.59 9.78
CA LYS A 49 0.32 -6.56 9.70
C LYS A 49 -0.20 -5.18 9.35
N VAL A 50 -1.42 -5.14 8.84
CA VAL A 50 -2.13 -3.88 8.59
C VAL A 50 -2.28 -3.08 9.90
N SER A 51 -2.46 -3.74 11.04
CA SER A 51 -2.50 -3.06 12.33
C SER A 51 -1.21 -2.31 12.65
N GLU A 52 -0.06 -2.85 12.24
CA GLU A 52 1.23 -2.17 12.39
C GLU A 52 1.34 -0.97 11.44
N LEU A 53 0.83 -1.12 10.21
CA LEU A 53 0.76 0.00 9.28
C LEU A 53 -0.08 1.14 9.87
N SER A 54 -1.22 0.83 10.47
CA SER A 54 -2.09 1.83 11.09
C SER A 54 -1.36 2.63 12.17
N LYS A 55 -0.46 1.98 12.92
CA LYS A 55 0.29 2.66 13.99
C LYS A 55 1.29 3.68 13.48
N ILE A 56 1.85 3.48 12.29
CA ILE A 56 2.83 4.42 11.72
C ILE A 56 2.20 5.54 10.91
N LEU A 57 0.89 5.44 10.63
CA LEU A 57 0.21 6.48 9.85
C LEU A 57 0.01 7.74 10.70
N PRO A 58 0.17 8.94 10.09
CA PRO A 58 -0.24 10.17 10.75
C PRO A 58 -1.72 10.15 11.10
N ASN A 59 -2.12 10.92 12.11
CA ASN A 59 -3.53 11.01 12.53
C ASN A 59 -4.43 11.48 11.40
N HIS A 60 -3.90 12.28 10.50
CA HIS A 60 -4.67 12.82 9.38
C HIS A 60 -3.82 12.79 8.11
N ILE A 61 -4.37 12.23 7.05
CA ILE A 61 -3.75 12.20 5.73
C ILE A 61 -4.75 12.77 4.74
N ASP A 62 -4.42 13.92 4.16
CA ASP A 62 -5.25 14.55 3.15
C ASP A 62 -5.17 13.78 1.83
N GLY A 63 -6.31 13.66 1.17
CA GLY A 63 -6.40 13.06 -0.14
C GLY A 63 -7.60 12.15 -0.26
N ASN A 64 -8.20 12.15 -1.45
CA ASN A 64 -9.42 11.39 -1.74
C ASN A 64 -9.22 10.35 -2.84
N ILE A 65 -7.98 10.07 -3.20
CA ILE A 65 -7.62 9.02 -4.15
C ILE A 65 -6.40 8.29 -3.62
N GLY A 66 -6.41 6.97 -3.71
CA GLY A 66 -5.29 6.18 -3.27
C GLY A 66 -5.37 4.73 -3.66
N ILE A 67 -4.26 4.03 -3.51
CA ILE A 67 -4.15 2.59 -3.73
C ILE A 67 -3.47 1.95 -2.52
N ALA A 68 -3.76 0.67 -2.31
CA ALA A 68 -3.25 -0.07 -1.17
C ALA A 68 -2.90 -1.50 -1.59
N HIS A 69 -2.00 -2.13 -0.85
CA HIS A 69 -1.52 -3.46 -1.16
C HIS A 69 -1.13 -4.22 0.10
N THR A 70 -1.54 -5.49 0.18
CA THR A 70 -0.95 -6.46 1.10
C THR A 70 -0.15 -7.46 0.26
N ARG A 71 1.10 -7.67 0.65
CA ARG A 71 1.98 -8.58 -0.05
C ARG A 71 2.17 -9.87 0.75
N TRP A 72 2.15 -10.99 0.04
CA TRP A 72 2.67 -12.25 0.54
C TRP A 72 3.77 -12.68 -0.42
N ALA A 73 5.01 -12.65 0.05
CA ALA A 73 6.16 -12.83 -0.82
C ALA A 73 6.22 -14.24 -1.37
N THR A 74 6.12 -14.35 -2.68
CA THR A 74 6.40 -15.58 -3.43
C THR A 74 7.74 -15.45 -4.16
N HIS A 75 8.29 -14.24 -4.22
CA HIS A 75 9.53 -13.92 -4.89
C HIS A 75 10.13 -12.67 -4.28
N GLY A 76 11.43 -12.69 -4.01
CA GLY A 76 12.13 -11.57 -3.41
C GLY A 76 12.11 -11.58 -1.89
N VAL A 77 12.86 -10.67 -1.31
CA VAL A 77 13.06 -10.58 0.14
C VAL A 77 11.97 -9.72 0.76
N VAL A 78 11.55 -10.07 1.97
CA VAL A 78 10.56 -9.30 2.73
C VAL A 78 11.26 -8.11 3.38
N THR A 79 11.17 -6.94 2.75
CA THR A 79 11.74 -5.68 3.25
C THR A 79 10.78 -4.54 2.98
N ASN A 80 11.00 -3.39 3.63
CA ASN A 80 10.19 -2.20 3.37
C ASN A 80 10.37 -1.72 1.93
N GLU A 81 11.57 -1.85 1.36
CA GLU A 81 11.84 -1.45 -0.04
C GLU A 81 11.06 -2.30 -1.03
N ASN A 82 10.86 -3.59 -0.73
CA ASN A 82 10.12 -4.50 -1.59
C ASN A 82 8.61 -4.47 -1.33
N ALA A 83 8.16 -3.81 -0.28
CA ALA A 83 6.73 -3.64 -0.02
C ALA A 83 6.10 -2.69 -1.05
N HIS A 84 4.85 -3.00 -1.40
CA HIS A 84 4.07 -2.12 -2.30
C HIS A 84 3.34 -1.06 -1.50
N PRO A 85 3.02 0.08 -2.10
CA PRO A 85 3.26 0.48 -3.50
C PRO A 85 4.73 0.81 -3.79
N HIS A 86 5.11 0.70 -5.06
CA HIS A 86 6.42 1.13 -5.55
C HIS A 86 6.31 2.51 -6.20
N LEU A 87 7.37 3.30 -6.06
CA LEU A 87 7.45 4.64 -6.64
C LEU A 87 8.49 4.67 -7.76
N ASN A 88 8.29 5.60 -8.71
CA ASN A 88 9.36 5.98 -9.62
C ASN A 88 10.41 6.82 -8.86
N SER A 89 11.53 7.15 -9.53
CA SER A 89 12.63 7.89 -8.90
C SER A 89 12.24 9.28 -8.41
N ASP A 90 11.27 9.92 -9.08
CA ASP A 90 10.82 11.28 -8.73
C ASP A 90 9.74 11.28 -7.64
N GLY A 91 9.18 10.12 -7.30
CA GLY A 91 8.06 10.03 -6.36
C GLY A 91 6.76 10.59 -6.90
N THR A 92 6.59 10.64 -8.23
CA THR A 92 5.40 11.20 -8.87
C THR A 92 4.46 10.14 -9.42
N VAL A 93 4.92 8.90 -9.52
CA VAL A 93 4.12 7.76 -9.99
C VAL A 93 4.25 6.63 -8.98
N ALA A 94 3.12 6.03 -8.62
CA ALA A 94 3.08 4.87 -7.73
C ALA A 94 2.31 3.74 -8.39
N LEU A 95 2.73 2.50 -8.13
CA LEU A 95 2.01 1.33 -8.63
C LEU A 95 2.03 0.19 -7.62
N VAL A 96 1.04 -0.68 -7.74
CA VAL A 96 1.00 -1.97 -7.08
C VAL A 96 0.85 -3.05 -8.14
N HIS A 97 1.39 -4.24 -7.87
CA HIS A 97 1.38 -5.32 -8.84
C HIS A 97 1.35 -6.67 -8.13
N ASN A 98 0.44 -7.53 -8.55
CA ASN A 98 0.39 -8.91 -8.09
C ASN A 98 0.98 -9.80 -9.19
N GLY A 99 2.20 -10.32 -8.94
CA GLY A 99 2.89 -11.15 -9.92
C GLY A 99 4.39 -10.89 -9.94
N ILE A 100 5.04 -11.43 -10.96
CA ILE A 100 6.48 -11.32 -11.18
C ILE A 100 6.71 -10.69 -12.54
N ILE A 101 7.67 -9.74 -12.60
CA ILE A 101 8.12 -9.12 -13.85
C ILE A 101 9.51 -9.67 -14.14
N ASP A 102 9.64 -10.46 -15.22
CA ASP A 102 10.85 -11.22 -15.49
C ASP A 102 12.08 -10.36 -15.78
N ASN A 103 11.87 -9.18 -16.32
CA ASN A 103 12.96 -8.28 -16.70
C ASN A 103 12.99 -6.99 -15.90
N ALA A 104 12.43 -7.03 -14.70
CA ALA A 104 12.38 -5.85 -13.83
C ALA A 104 13.75 -5.46 -13.26
#